data_85e12e23eacd84d108e6c5315257105d
#
_entry.id   85e12e23eacd84d108e6c5315257105d
#
_cell.length_a   1.000
_cell.length_b   1.000
_cell.length_c   1.000
_cell.angle_alpha   90.00
_cell.angle_beta   90.00
_cell.angle_gamma   90.00
#
_symmetry.space_group_name_H-M   'P 1'
#
loop_
_entity.id
_entity.type
_entity.pdbx_description
1 polymer ?
#
loop_
_entity_poly.entity_id
_entity_poly.type
_entity_poly.pdbx_seq_one_letter_code
_entity_poly.pdbx_strand_id
1 'polypeptide(L)'
;MAPAMRPAAFLFAALSCAASAHATPIPSDAASVGAYFSYDNAAADTTVDLIRQAGRRVLLAGYTHVPPAVAAALRDARSRGVEVRVVLARPARAGKYSGAGYLRGAGIDVAIDTRQGAGAPRFVIVDDDVALTTLADGAPAHAETVNVFQRAPELAQSYAQSFWRLYRQASGL
;
A
#
# COMPACT_ATOMS: atom_id res chain seq x y z
N MET A 1 -38.09 -29.07 -78.09
CA MET A 1 -38.77 -28.32 -76.99
C MET A 1 -37.99 -28.57 -75.72
N ALA A 2 -37.21 -27.58 -75.33
CA ALA A 2 -36.44 -27.66 -74.11
C ALA A 2 -37.07 -26.70 -73.05
N PRO A 3 -37.25 -27.08 -71.79
CA PRO A 3 -37.77 -26.19 -70.78
C PRO A 3 -36.64 -25.32 -70.19
N ALA A 4 -36.93 -24.02 -70.07
CA ALA A 4 -36.05 -23.00 -69.51
C ALA A 4 -35.84 -23.17 -68.02
N MET A 5 -34.59 -23.29 -67.58
CA MET A 5 -34.18 -23.18 -66.15
C MET A 5 -34.18 -21.74 -65.69
N ARG A 6 -34.95 -21.42 -64.69
CA ARG A 6 -34.98 -20.17 -63.97
C ARG A 6 -33.88 -20.17 -62.93
N PRO A 7 -33.00 -19.12 -62.81
CA PRO A 7 -32.07 -19.05 -61.69
C PRO A 7 -32.76 -18.55 -60.42
N ALA A 8 -32.58 -19.33 -59.34
CA ALA A 8 -33.00 -18.91 -58.00
C ALA A 8 -31.99 -17.90 -57.43
N ALA A 9 -32.40 -16.70 -57.15
CA ALA A 9 -31.62 -15.68 -56.47
C ALA A 9 -31.57 -15.97 -54.98
N PHE A 10 -30.41 -16.38 -54.46
CA PHE A 10 -30.16 -16.46 -53.04
C PHE A 10 -29.89 -15.09 -52.48
N LEU A 11 -30.81 -14.55 -51.68
CA LEU A 11 -30.64 -13.30 -50.94
C LEU A 11 -29.84 -13.64 -49.66
N PHE A 12 -28.56 -13.31 -49.63
CA PHE A 12 -27.73 -13.35 -48.42
C PHE A 12 -28.05 -12.11 -47.56
N ALA A 13 -28.85 -12.26 -46.54
CA ALA A 13 -29.01 -11.24 -45.51
C ALA A 13 -27.80 -11.28 -44.57
N ALA A 14 -26.88 -10.32 -44.74
CA ALA A 14 -25.76 -10.12 -43.81
C ALA A 14 -26.32 -9.45 -42.54
N LEU A 15 -26.42 -10.27 -41.47
CA LEU A 15 -26.77 -9.78 -40.13
C LEU A 15 -25.52 -9.16 -39.51
N SER A 16 -25.33 -7.84 -39.68
CA SER A 16 -24.28 -7.08 -39.01
C SER A 16 -24.60 -6.96 -37.51
N CYS A 17 -24.03 -7.83 -36.69
CA CYS A 17 -24.07 -7.69 -35.24
C CYS A 17 -23.04 -6.64 -34.81
N ALA A 18 -23.45 -5.37 -34.72
CA ALA A 18 -22.68 -4.28 -34.16
C ALA A 18 -22.65 -4.51 -32.60
N ALA A 19 -21.63 -5.20 -32.12
CA ALA A 19 -21.34 -5.23 -30.69
C ALA A 19 -20.83 -3.85 -30.25
N SER A 20 -21.73 -3.03 -29.75
CA SER A 20 -21.37 -1.79 -29.06
C SER A 20 -20.64 -2.18 -27.77
N ALA A 21 -19.32 -2.06 -27.77
CA ALA A 21 -18.54 -2.16 -26.54
C ALA A 21 -18.88 -0.96 -25.66
N HIS A 22 -19.81 -1.15 -24.75
CA HIS A 22 -20.08 -0.17 -23.69
C HIS A 22 -18.92 -0.28 -22.70
N ALA A 23 -17.99 0.66 -22.76
CA ALA A 23 -17.03 0.87 -21.69
C ALA A 23 -17.82 1.27 -20.44
N THR A 24 -17.94 0.37 -19.48
CA THR A 24 -18.48 0.74 -18.17
C THR A 24 -17.54 1.75 -17.54
N PRO A 25 -18.02 2.95 -17.17
CA PRO A 25 -17.17 3.92 -16.48
C PRO A 25 -16.68 3.28 -15.18
N ILE A 26 -15.36 3.30 -14.95
CA ILE A 26 -14.79 2.88 -13.68
C ILE A 26 -15.28 3.90 -12.63
N PRO A 27 -15.94 3.44 -11.53
CA PRO A 27 -16.39 4.35 -10.49
C PRO A 27 -15.22 5.21 -9.99
N SER A 28 -15.44 6.50 -9.72
CA SER A 28 -14.40 7.41 -9.24
C SER A 28 -13.87 7.05 -7.85
N ASP A 29 -14.57 6.17 -7.14
CA ASP A 29 -14.21 5.59 -5.85
C ASP A 29 -13.54 4.21 -5.95
N ALA A 30 -13.27 3.72 -7.16
CA ALA A 30 -12.59 2.44 -7.37
C ALA A 30 -11.18 2.46 -6.76
N ALA A 31 -10.74 1.29 -6.27
CA ALA A 31 -9.38 1.10 -5.80
C ALA A 31 -8.36 1.44 -6.89
N SER A 32 -7.30 2.12 -6.52
CA SER A 32 -6.22 2.47 -7.44
C SER A 32 -4.88 2.01 -6.90
N VAL A 33 -3.93 1.72 -7.80
CA VAL A 33 -2.56 1.31 -7.45
C VAL A 33 -1.58 2.28 -8.08
N GLY A 34 -0.69 2.84 -7.25
CA GLY A 34 0.44 3.65 -7.69
C GLY A 34 1.75 3.01 -7.26
N ALA A 35 2.75 3.02 -8.15
CA ALA A 35 4.12 2.60 -7.83
C ALA A 35 5.05 3.83 -7.88
N TYR A 36 5.83 4.03 -6.81
CA TYR A 36 6.74 5.15 -6.64
C TYR A 36 8.16 4.63 -6.40
N PHE A 37 9.11 5.15 -7.16
CA PHE A 37 10.51 4.72 -7.12
C PHE A 37 11.35 5.82 -6.48
N SER A 38 12.21 5.43 -5.53
CA SER A 38 13.03 6.39 -4.80
C SER A 38 14.47 6.38 -5.29
N TYR A 39 14.75 7.18 -6.32
CA TYR A 39 16.13 7.64 -6.53
C TYR A 39 16.40 8.99 -5.83
N ASP A 40 15.35 9.69 -5.38
CA ASP A 40 15.35 11.08 -4.87
C ASP A 40 14.40 11.29 -3.67
N ASN A 41 14.29 10.33 -2.77
CA ASN A 41 13.37 10.32 -1.61
C ASN A 41 11.85 10.25 -1.91
N ALA A 42 11.43 10.12 -3.15
CA ALA A 42 10.02 10.10 -3.53
C ALA A 42 9.21 9.02 -2.77
N ALA A 43 9.83 7.89 -2.41
CA ALA A 43 9.19 6.84 -1.61
C ALA A 43 8.88 7.30 -0.18
N ALA A 44 9.82 8.00 0.47
CA ALA A 44 9.61 8.55 1.81
C ALA A 44 8.58 9.68 1.78
N ASP A 45 8.64 10.55 0.78
CA ASP A 45 7.70 11.67 0.61
C ASP A 45 6.29 11.16 0.36
N THR A 46 6.11 10.14 -0.50
CA THR A 46 4.82 9.48 -0.71
C THR A 46 4.24 8.89 0.58
N THR A 47 5.07 8.26 1.40
CA THR A 47 4.65 7.71 2.69
C THR A 47 4.25 8.83 3.66
N VAL A 48 4.99 9.93 3.69
CA VAL A 48 4.69 11.12 4.50
C VAL A 48 3.35 11.74 4.08
N ASP A 49 3.12 11.92 2.78
CA ASP A 49 1.90 12.52 2.25
C ASP A 49 0.68 11.64 2.55
N LEU A 50 0.82 10.32 2.46
CA LEU A 50 -0.22 9.39 2.85
C LEU A 50 -0.57 9.54 4.36
N ILE A 51 0.44 9.56 5.25
CA ILE A 51 0.23 9.73 6.69
C ILE A 51 -0.41 11.09 7.03
N ARG A 52 -0.07 12.15 6.30
CA ARG A 52 -0.67 13.48 6.48
C ARG A 52 -2.16 13.49 6.20
N GLN A 53 -2.65 12.64 5.29
CA GLN A 53 -4.06 12.53 4.93
C GLN A 53 -4.86 11.65 5.90
N ALA A 54 -4.21 10.97 6.85
CA ALA A 54 -4.87 10.10 7.82
C ALA A 54 -5.95 10.82 8.62
N GLY A 55 -7.15 10.23 8.64
CA GLY A 55 -8.30 10.72 9.39
C GLY A 55 -8.65 9.86 10.61
N ARG A 56 -8.33 8.58 10.59
CA ARG A 56 -8.74 7.62 11.62
C ARG A 56 -7.57 6.89 12.26
N ARG A 57 -6.74 6.23 11.46
CA ARG A 57 -5.65 5.37 11.96
C ARG A 57 -4.45 5.33 11.03
N VAL A 58 -3.28 5.15 11.65
CA VAL A 58 -2.02 4.80 10.97
C VAL A 58 -1.38 3.62 11.69
N LEU A 59 -1.12 2.54 10.96
CA LEU A 59 -0.42 1.35 11.46
C LEU A 59 0.84 1.14 10.63
N LEU A 60 2.03 1.22 11.24
CA LEU A 60 3.32 1.09 10.57
C LEU A 60 4.06 -0.14 11.08
N ALA A 61 4.53 -1.00 10.17
CA ALA A 61 5.25 -2.23 10.53
C ALA A 61 6.50 -2.50 9.69
N GLY A 62 7.45 -3.26 10.26
CA GLY A 62 8.58 -3.85 9.59
C GLY A 62 9.80 -2.95 9.41
N TYR A 63 9.75 -1.71 9.83
CA TYR A 63 10.88 -0.79 9.76
C TYR A 63 11.90 -1.10 10.86
N THR A 64 13.19 -1.20 10.51
CA THR A 64 14.29 -1.28 11.49
C THR A 64 14.66 0.10 12.05
N HIS A 65 14.41 1.14 11.27
CA HIS A 65 14.46 2.55 11.69
C HIS A 65 13.38 3.33 10.93
N VAL A 66 12.78 4.31 11.57
CA VAL A 66 11.80 5.18 10.92
C VAL A 66 12.53 6.42 10.42
N PRO A 67 12.43 6.78 9.12
CA PRO A 67 12.99 8.02 8.59
C PRO A 67 12.48 9.24 9.37
N PRO A 68 13.31 10.27 9.63
CA PRO A 68 12.91 11.43 10.44
C PRO A 68 11.63 12.12 9.94
N ALA A 69 11.46 12.25 8.62
CA ALA A 69 10.26 12.86 8.02
C ALA A 69 9.00 12.03 8.30
N VAL A 70 9.09 10.68 8.19
CA VAL A 70 7.99 9.77 8.52
C VAL A 70 7.69 9.83 10.02
N ALA A 71 8.70 9.84 10.88
CA ALA A 71 8.51 9.96 12.33
C ALA A 71 7.81 11.27 12.72
N ALA A 72 8.16 12.38 12.07
CA ALA A 72 7.48 13.66 12.27
C ALA A 72 6.01 13.61 11.81
N ALA A 73 5.74 13.03 10.64
CA ALA A 73 4.37 12.86 10.14
C ALA A 73 3.50 11.99 11.06
N LEU A 74 4.06 10.91 11.62
CA LEU A 74 3.37 10.07 12.61
C LEU A 74 3.02 10.84 13.89
N ARG A 75 3.98 11.64 14.43
CA ARG A 75 3.74 12.51 15.58
C ARG A 75 2.62 13.50 15.28
N ASP A 76 2.66 14.15 14.13
CA ASP A 76 1.66 15.14 13.74
C ASP A 76 0.28 14.50 13.52
N ALA A 77 0.20 13.30 12.96
CA ALA A 77 -1.04 12.52 12.89
C ALA A 77 -1.58 12.22 14.30
N ARG A 78 -0.70 11.78 15.23
CA ARG A 78 -1.08 11.55 16.62
C ARG A 78 -1.62 12.80 17.30
N SER A 79 -1.00 13.95 17.08
CA SER A 79 -1.46 15.24 17.65
C SER A 79 -2.83 15.68 17.10
N ARG A 80 -3.22 15.24 15.90
CA ARG A 80 -4.56 15.43 15.33
C ARG A 80 -5.62 14.49 15.89
N GLY A 81 -5.24 13.55 16.78
CA GLY A 81 -6.16 12.55 17.35
C GLY A 81 -6.25 11.25 16.56
N VAL A 82 -5.44 11.07 15.51
CA VAL A 82 -5.39 9.82 14.75
C VAL A 82 -4.81 8.69 15.62
N GLU A 83 -5.38 7.50 15.54
CA GLU A 83 -4.81 6.33 16.19
C GLU A 83 -3.51 5.94 15.47
N VAL A 84 -2.36 6.06 16.14
CA VAL A 84 -1.06 5.70 15.57
C VAL A 84 -0.44 4.57 16.39
N ARG A 85 -0.09 3.46 15.72
CA ARG A 85 0.65 2.34 16.33
C ARG A 85 1.77 1.88 15.42
N VAL A 86 2.87 1.44 16.04
CA VAL A 86 4.09 1.09 15.32
C VAL A 86 4.64 -0.25 15.82
N VAL A 87 5.00 -1.12 14.88
CA VAL A 87 5.78 -2.33 15.16
C VAL A 87 7.10 -2.21 14.41
N LEU A 88 8.19 -2.02 15.14
CA LEU A 88 9.53 -1.98 14.56
C LEU A 88 10.13 -3.39 14.50
N ALA A 89 10.85 -3.68 13.44
CA ALA A 89 11.73 -4.83 13.37
C ALA A 89 13.01 -4.56 14.17
N ARG A 90 13.68 -5.64 14.63
CA ARG A 90 14.92 -5.53 15.38
C ARG A 90 16.01 -4.83 14.55
N PRO A 91 16.66 -3.77 15.05
CA PRO A 91 17.77 -3.14 14.36
C PRO A 91 18.92 -4.12 14.15
N ALA A 92 19.57 -4.06 13.00
CA ALA A 92 20.70 -4.94 12.68
C ALA A 92 21.92 -4.72 13.58
N ARG A 93 22.04 -3.54 14.21
CA ARG A 93 23.13 -3.19 15.16
C ARG A 93 22.53 -2.53 16.40
N ALA A 94 22.97 -2.97 17.56
CA ALA A 94 22.63 -2.32 18.83
C ALA A 94 23.14 -0.88 18.86
N GLY A 95 22.35 0.03 19.44
CA GLY A 95 22.71 1.46 19.56
C GLY A 95 22.40 2.33 18.33
N LYS A 96 21.92 1.77 17.22
CA LYS A 96 21.53 2.57 16.07
C LYS A 96 20.17 3.22 16.33
N TYR A 97 20.03 4.51 15.95
CA TYR A 97 18.76 5.23 16.04
C TYR A 97 17.64 4.49 15.30
N SER A 98 16.57 4.12 16.00
CA SER A 98 15.42 3.44 15.43
C SER A 98 14.18 4.35 15.29
N GLY A 99 14.20 5.50 15.95
CA GLY A 99 13.04 6.38 16.10
C GLY A 99 12.08 5.98 17.24
N ALA A 100 12.26 4.80 17.85
CA ALA A 100 11.34 4.31 18.87
C ALA A 100 11.18 5.27 20.07
N GLY A 101 12.29 5.81 20.58
CA GLY A 101 12.28 6.78 21.69
C GLY A 101 11.52 8.05 21.33
N TYR A 102 11.76 8.59 20.16
CA TYR A 102 11.07 9.77 19.65
C TYR A 102 9.55 9.55 19.54
N LEU A 103 9.14 8.42 18.95
CA LEU A 103 7.72 8.09 18.78
C LEU A 103 7.03 7.86 20.12
N ARG A 104 7.67 7.14 21.05
CA ARG A 104 7.13 6.96 22.41
C ARG A 104 6.99 8.29 23.16
N GLY A 105 7.98 9.19 23.02
CA GLY A 105 7.90 10.55 23.58
C GLY A 105 6.76 11.38 22.99
N ALA A 106 6.30 11.04 21.79
CA ALA A 106 5.11 11.65 21.16
C ALA A 106 3.80 10.94 21.54
N GLY A 107 3.80 10.01 22.50
CA GLY A 107 2.61 9.28 22.93
C GLY A 107 2.12 8.23 21.94
N ILE A 108 3.02 7.71 21.10
CA ILE A 108 2.74 6.65 20.14
C ILE A 108 3.15 5.31 20.75
N ASP A 109 2.26 4.31 20.68
CA ASP A 109 2.56 2.95 21.10
C ASP A 109 3.52 2.28 20.11
N VAL A 110 4.71 1.93 20.58
CA VAL A 110 5.75 1.29 19.77
C VAL A 110 6.14 -0.06 20.38
N ALA A 111 5.83 -1.12 19.67
CA ALA A 111 6.34 -2.47 19.94
C ALA A 111 7.58 -2.75 19.09
N ILE A 112 8.47 -3.65 19.57
CA ILE A 112 9.66 -4.08 18.83
C ILE A 112 9.60 -5.60 18.67
N ASP A 113 9.45 -6.07 17.43
CA ASP A 113 9.53 -7.49 17.12
C ASP A 113 11.00 -7.92 17.02
N THR A 114 11.48 -8.60 18.05
CA THR A 114 12.86 -9.07 18.11
C THR A 114 13.14 -10.32 17.26
N ARG A 115 12.09 -10.94 16.71
CA ARG A 115 12.19 -12.14 15.85
C ARG A 115 12.39 -11.76 14.38
N GLN A 116 11.92 -10.59 13.97
CA GLN A 116 12.08 -10.08 12.62
C GLN A 116 13.28 -9.13 12.53
N GLY A 117 14.12 -9.35 11.52
CA GLY A 117 15.27 -8.50 11.22
C GLY A 117 15.01 -7.57 10.02
N ALA A 118 16.10 -7.15 9.36
CA ALA A 118 16.08 -6.20 8.25
C ALA A 118 15.26 -6.65 7.02
N GLY A 119 14.99 -7.94 6.87
CA GLY A 119 14.15 -8.50 5.80
C GLY A 119 12.65 -8.53 6.11
N ALA A 120 12.20 -7.96 7.23
CA ALA A 120 10.78 -7.90 7.55
C ALA A 120 10.00 -7.12 6.48
N PRO A 121 8.80 -7.60 6.08
CA PRO A 121 7.93 -6.84 5.20
C PRO A 121 7.59 -5.48 5.81
N ARG A 122 7.87 -4.40 5.07
CA ARG A 122 7.59 -3.03 5.51
C ARG A 122 6.30 -2.56 4.88
N PHE A 123 5.36 -2.14 5.71
CA PHE A 123 4.10 -1.59 5.23
C PHE A 123 3.57 -0.50 6.18
N VAL A 124 2.77 0.36 5.61
CA VAL A 124 2.00 1.38 6.32
C VAL A 124 0.55 1.27 5.89
N ILE A 125 -0.36 1.23 6.84
CA ILE A 125 -1.80 1.31 6.61
C ILE A 125 -2.24 2.68 7.07
N VAL A 126 -2.93 3.40 6.19
CA VAL A 126 -3.54 4.69 6.49
C VAL A 126 -5.02 4.61 6.12
N ASP A 127 -5.86 4.55 7.13
CA ASP A 127 -7.31 4.35 6.96
C ASP A 127 -7.63 3.10 6.11
N ASP A 128 -8.01 3.29 4.85
CA ASP A 128 -8.32 2.24 3.87
C ASP A 128 -7.25 2.12 2.76
N ASP A 129 -6.11 2.80 2.94
CA ASP A 129 -4.98 2.76 2.03
C ASP A 129 -3.85 1.91 2.60
N VAL A 130 -3.05 1.28 1.71
CA VAL A 130 -1.88 0.47 2.09
C VAL A 130 -0.68 0.88 1.25
N ALA A 131 0.42 1.21 1.91
CA ALA A 131 1.71 1.40 1.26
C ALA A 131 2.66 0.25 1.61
N LEU A 132 3.19 -0.41 0.60
CA LEU A 132 4.18 -1.48 0.71
C LEU A 132 5.53 -0.96 0.27
N THR A 133 6.51 -0.99 1.18
CA THR A 133 7.87 -0.56 0.88
C THR A 133 8.76 -1.78 0.65
N THR A 134 9.38 -1.85 -0.52
CA THR A 134 10.33 -2.91 -0.88
C THR A 134 11.67 -2.32 -1.28
N LEU A 135 12.75 -3.08 -1.03
CA LEU A 135 14.07 -2.82 -1.60
C LEU A 135 14.21 -3.73 -2.83
N ALA A 136 14.62 -3.17 -3.96
CA ALA A 136 14.95 -3.97 -5.12
C ALA A 136 16.24 -4.78 -4.84
N ASP A 137 16.26 -6.05 -5.23
CA ASP A 137 17.44 -6.91 -5.09
C ASP A 137 18.64 -6.28 -5.83
N GLY A 138 19.76 -6.16 -5.11
CA GLY A 138 20.97 -5.55 -5.64
C GLY A 138 20.95 -4.02 -5.77
N ALA A 139 19.87 -3.38 -5.39
CA ALA A 139 19.78 -1.92 -5.38
C ALA A 139 20.57 -1.31 -4.20
N PRO A 140 21.07 -0.08 -4.33
CA PRO A 140 21.62 0.65 -3.21
C PRO A 140 20.61 0.76 -2.08
N ALA A 141 21.06 0.81 -0.82
CA ALA A 141 20.18 0.83 0.36
C ALA A 141 19.18 2.00 0.41
N HIS A 142 19.36 2.99 -0.45
CA HIS A 142 18.46 4.15 -0.61
C HIS A 142 17.46 4.00 -1.78
N ALA A 143 17.59 2.96 -2.61
CA ALA A 143 16.64 2.69 -3.69
C ALA A 143 15.46 1.88 -3.15
N GLU A 144 14.46 2.58 -2.65
CA GLU A 144 13.23 1.98 -2.16
C GLU A 144 12.12 2.13 -3.19
N THR A 145 11.27 1.12 -3.31
CA THR A 145 10.02 1.20 -4.07
C THR A 145 8.86 1.20 -3.10
N VAL A 146 7.93 2.12 -3.27
CA VAL A 146 6.67 2.14 -2.54
C VAL A 146 5.53 1.88 -3.51
N ASN A 147 4.77 0.83 -3.27
CA ASN A 147 3.53 0.54 -3.97
C ASN A 147 2.37 0.98 -3.08
N VAL A 148 1.55 1.92 -3.55
CA VAL A 148 0.41 2.45 -2.80
C VAL A 148 -0.88 1.93 -3.42
N PHE A 149 -1.69 1.28 -2.59
CA PHE A 149 -3.03 0.80 -2.90
C PHE A 149 -4.02 1.73 -2.19
N GLN A 150 -4.71 2.57 -2.96
CA GLN A 150 -5.67 3.53 -2.42
C GLN A 150 -7.09 3.01 -2.54
N ARG A 151 -7.92 3.36 -1.55
CA ARG A 151 -9.33 2.94 -1.48
C ARG A 151 -9.49 1.41 -1.59
N ALA A 152 -8.62 0.69 -0.88
CA ALA A 152 -8.55 -0.76 -0.87
C ALA A 152 -8.88 -1.31 0.54
N PRO A 153 -10.12 -1.16 1.05
CA PRO A 153 -10.48 -1.48 2.43
C PRO A 153 -10.25 -2.95 2.78
N GLU A 154 -10.50 -3.87 1.86
CA GLU A 154 -10.30 -5.31 2.08
C GLU A 154 -8.80 -5.62 2.24
N LEU A 155 -7.94 -5.00 1.42
CA LEU A 155 -6.50 -5.14 1.53
C LEU A 155 -6.01 -4.51 2.84
N ALA A 156 -6.48 -3.31 3.18
CA ALA A 156 -6.14 -2.64 4.43
C ALA A 156 -6.56 -3.47 5.65
N GLN A 157 -7.71 -4.14 5.61
CA GLN A 157 -8.16 -5.05 6.66
C GLN A 157 -7.26 -6.27 6.79
N SER A 158 -6.87 -6.90 5.67
CA SER A 158 -5.96 -8.06 5.66
C SER A 158 -4.59 -7.70 6.26
N TYR A 159 -4.03 -6.56 5.87
CA TYR A 159 -2.77 -6.05 6.44
C TYR A 159 -2.92 -5.65 7.91
N ALA A 160 -4.06 -5.09 8.32
CA ALA A 160 -4.34 -4.77 9.72
C ALA A 160 -4.37 -6.03 10.59
N GLN A 161 -4.96 -7.14 10.12
CA GLN A 161 -4.92 -8.42 10.84
C GLN A 161 -3.46 -8.90 11.04
N SER A 162 -2.64 -8.77 9.99
CA SER A 162 -1.21 -9.10 10.05
C SER A 162 -0.46 -8.18 11.01
N PHE A 163 -0.73 -6.87 10.98
CA PHE A 163 -0.19 -5.90 11.92
C PHE A 163 -0.51 -6.27 13.38
N TRP A 164 -1.78 -6.55 13.69
CA TRP A 164 -2.18 -6.87 15.05
C TRP A 164 -1.60 -8.20 15.56
N ARG A 165 -1.37 -9.15 14.67
CA ARG A 165 -0.63 -10.37 15.01
C ARG A 165 0.80 -10.05 15.42
N LEU A 166 1.51 -9.24 14.61
CA LEU A 166 2.87 -8.80 14.92
C LEU A 166 2.92 -7.97 16.20
N TYR A 167 1.98 -7.07 16.39
CA TYR A 167 1.90 -6.20 17.56
C TYR A 167 1.75 -7.00 18.86
N ARG A 168 0.78 -7.93 18.91
CA ARG A 168 0.60 -8.80 20.08
C ARG A 168 1.85 -9.63 20.38
N GLN A 169 2.45 -10.21 19.35
CA GLN A 169 3.67 -11.01 19.49
C GLN A 169 4.86 -10.19 20.00
N ALA A 170 4.98 -8.94 19.57
CA ALA A 170 6.05 -8.03 19.98
C ALA A 170 5.84 -7.44 21.37
N SER A 171 4.57 -7.32 21.81
CA SER A 171 4.20 -6.78 23.13
C SER A 171 4.11 -7.85 24.22
N GLY A 172 4.24 -9.13 23.88
CA GLY A 172 4.11 -10.24 24.85
C GLY A 172 2.66 -10.49 25.29
N LEU A 173 1.68 -10.03 24.47
CA LEU A 173 0.24 -10.18 24.72
C LEU A 173 -0.34 -11.41 24.02
#